data_48b151bb5019de5343f860a07fce190b
#
_entry.id   48b151bb5019de5343f860a07fce190b
#
_cell.length_a   1.000
_cell.length_b   1.000
_cell.length_c   1.000
_cell.angle_alpha   90.00
_cell.angle_beta   90.00
_cell.angle_gamma   90.00
#
_symmetry.space_group_name_H-M   'P 1'
#
loop_
_entity.id
_entity.type
_entity.pdbx_description
1 polymer ?
#
loop_
_entity_poly.entity_id
_entity_poly.type
_entity_poly.pdbx_seq_one_letter_code
_entity_poly.pdbx_strand_id
1 'polypeptide(L)'
;IWQWIMIRRHHNNVPRADMFYSFCSLIVFMFSVVSSWSGYTLMSVQVLIWWIMQLTCILTITSVSRWIKLIGERKHVEERPITSTWFYHLSKETLLPIMGVASVMISIYWAADVFNLSVLCWKIFAENFVNLENLKLSIIRLSVVISLWFIFRYICKTLRELLRIHFERQDPTTSDSRDMMGKNILQVVVWGAWFLLVLSILGISFAWLMVVTGGLST
;
A
#
# COMPACT_ATOMS: atom_id res chain seq x y z
N ILE A 1 -11.64 -8.24 -26.56
CA ILE A 1 -11.92 -9.63 -26.17
C ILE A 1 -11.18 -10.61 -27.07
N TRP A 2 -11.29 -10.49 -28.42
CA TRP A 2 -10.61 -11.38 -29.38
C TRP A 2 -9.08 -11.33 -29.27
N GLN A 3 -8.47 -10.15 -29.20
CA GLN A 3 -7.02 -10.00 -28.98
C GLN A 3 -6.57 -10.61 -27.65
N TRP A 4 -7.37 -10.48 -26.59
CA TRP A 4 -7.07 -11.05 -25.28
C TRP A 4 -7.09 -12.59 -25.30
N ILE A 5 -8.05 -13.20 -26.02
CA ILE A 5 -8.13 -14.65 -26.22
C ILE A 5 -6.93 -15.15 -27.04
N MET A 6 -6.51 -14.40 -28.07
CA MET A 6 -5.34 -14.74 -28.90
C MET A 6 -4.03 -14.66 -28.11
N ILE A 7 -3.84 -13.61 -27.30
CA ILE A 7 -2.65 -13.45 -26.46
C ILE A 7 -2.56 -14.58 -25.43
N ARG A 8 -3.69 -14.96 -24.84
CA ARG A 8 -3.76 -16.09 -23.90
C ARG A 8 -3.40 -17.44 -24.54
N ARG A 9 -3.71 -17.61 -25.81
CA ARG A 9 -3.43 -18.84 -26.55
C ARG A 9 -1.97 -18.97 -26.99
N HIS A 10 -1.27 -17.84 -27.15
CA HIS A 10 0.11 -17.80 -27.63
C HIS A 10 1.19 -17.57 -26.55
N HIS A 11 0.83 -17.00 -25.40
CA HIS A 11 1.79 -16.72 -24.31
C HIS A 11 1.30 -17.33 -23.00
N ASN A 12 1.87 -18.47 -22.63
CA ASN A 12 1.64 -19.14 -21.33
C ASN A 12 2.17 -18.35 -20.12
N ASN A 13 2.78 -17.18 -20.31
CA ASN A 13 3.45 -16.37 -19.29
C ASN A 13 2.95 -14.92 -19.22
N VAL A 14 1.63 -14.69 -19.29
CA VAL A 14 1.09 -13.35 -18.99
C VAL A 14 1.18 -13.13 -17.48
N PRO A 15 1.87 -12.08 -17.00
CA PRO A 15 1.95 -11.79 -15.56
C PRO A 15 0.53 -11.61 -15.00
N ARG A 16 0.28 -12.23 -13.84
CA ARG A 16 -1.04 -12.22 -13.18
C ARG A 16 -1.61 -10.81 -12.97
N ALA A 17 -0.72 -9.83 -12.79
CA ALA A 17 -1.10 -8.42 -12.64
C ALA A 17 -1.79 -7.87 -13.89
N ASP A 18 -1.27 -8.13 -15.09
CA ASP A 18 -1.84 -7.63 -16.34
C ASP A 18 -3.20 -8.25 -16.61
N MET A 19 -3.40 -9.50 -16.22
CA MET A 19 -4.68 -10.18 -16.31
C MET A 19 -5.73 -9.55 -15.38
N PHE A 20 -5.33 -9.20 -14.15
CA PHE A 20 -6.21 -8.55 -13.19
C PHE A 20 -6.66 -7.17 -13.67
N TYR A 21 -5.74 -6.34 -14.17
CA TYR A 21 -6.07 -5.01 -14.71
C TYR A 21 -6.97 -5.08 -15.95
N SER A 22 -6.72 -6.05 -16.83
CA SER A 22 -7.58 -6.27 -18.00
C SER A 22 -9.01 -6.68 -17.60
N PHE A 23 -9.14 -7.52 -16.58
CA PHE A 23 -10.44 -7.93 -16.05
C PHE A 23 -11.16 -6.75 -15.38
N CYS A 24 -10.48 -5.96 -14.56
CA CYS A 24 -11.05 -4.75 -13.96
C CYS A 24 -11.48 -3.74 -15.02
N SER A 25 -10.67 -3.54 -16.07
CA SER A 25 -11.02 -2.66 -17.20
C SER A 25 -12.30 -3.10 -17.90
N LEU A 26 -12.47 -4.40 -18.07
CA LEU A 26 -13.69 -4.95 -18.69
C LEU A 26 -14.93 -4.70 -17.83
N ILE A 27 -14.82 -4.90 -16.51
CA ILE A 27 -15.91 -4.61 -15.55
C ILE A 27 -16.29 -3.14 -15.60
N VAL A 28 -15.31 -2.23 -15.52
CA VAL A 28 -15.54 -0.78 -15.56
C VAL A 28 -16.21 -0.38 -16.88
N PHE A 29 -15.76 -0.91 -18.00
CA PHE A 29 -16.35 -0.64 -19.30
C PHE A 29 -17.78 -1.14 -19.39
N MET A 30 -18.07 -2.36 -18.95
CA MET A 30 -19.43 -2.91 -18.92
C MET A 30 -20.35 -2.08 -18.01
N PHE A 31 -19.87 -1.69 -16.83
CA PHE A 31 -20.62 -0.82 -15.92
C PHE A 31 -20.94 0.54 -16.60
N SER A 32 -19.95 1.12 -17.26
CA SER A 32 -20.13 2.39 -17.99
C SER A 32 -21.19 2.30 -19.08
N VAL A 33 -21.17 1.22 -19.89
CA VAL A 33 -22.16 0.99 -20.95
C VAL A 33 -23.57 0.83 -20.38
N VAL A 34 -23.73 0.02 -19.33
CA VAL A 34 -25.03 -0.20 -18.67
C VAL A 34 -25.56 1.10 -18.05
N SER A 35 -24.69 1.88 -17.37
CA SER A 35 -25.06 3.17 -16.77
C SER A 35 -25.49 4.17 -17.85
N SER A 36 -24.79 4.23 -18.98
CA SER A 36 -25.14 5.08 -20.10
C SER A 36 -26.52 4.69 -20.72
N TRP A 37 -26.76 3.41 -20.86
CA TRP A 37 -28.06 2.88 -21.37
C TRP A 37 -29.22 3.18 -20.41
N SER A 38 -28.95 3.18 -19.09
CA SER A 38 -29.93 3.52 -18.06
C SER A 38 -30.21 5.03 -17.96
N GLY A 39 -29.58 5.86 -18.80
CA GLY A 39 -29.75 7.32 -18.79
C GLY A 39 -28.78 8.08 -17.88
N TYR A 40 -27.93 7.36 -17.11
CA TYR A 40 -26.93 7.98 -16.23
C TYR A 40 -25.61 8.27 -16.98
N THR A 41 -25.69 9.03 -18.08
CA THR A 41 -24.54 9.31 -18.95
C THR A 41 -23.40 10.02 -18.23
N LEU A 42 -23.71 10.96 -17.34
CA LEU A 42 -22.72 11.71 -16.57
C LEU A 42 -21.91 10.77 -15.63
N MET A 43 -22.57 9.84 -14.97
CA MET A 43 -21.93 8.85 -14.11
C MET A 43 -21.05 7.88 -14.92
N SER A 44 -21.52 7.47 -16.10
CA SER A 44 -20.77 6.62 -17.04
C SER A 44 -19.44 7.29 -17.44
N VAL A 45 -19.48 8.56 -17.85
CA VAL A 45 -18.29 9.32 -18.25
C VAL A 45 -17.34 9.53 -17.06
N GLN A 46 -17.86 9.82 -15.88
CA GLN A 46 -17.06 10.01 -14.67
C GLN A 46 -16.28 8.75 -14.29
N VAL A 47 -16.92 7.60 -14.33
CA VAL A 47 -16.27 6.31 -14.05
C VAL A 47 -15.20 5.98 -15.09
N LEU A 48 -15.42 6.27 -16.37
CA LEU A 48 -14.41 6.09 -17.41
C LEU A 48 -13.20 7.01 -17.21
N ILE A 49 -13.41 8.29 -16.92
CA ILE A 49 -12.33 9.25 -16.66
C ILE A 49 -11.52 8.79 -15.45
N TRP A 50 -12.18 8.41 -14.36
CA TRP A 50 -11.50 7.85 -13.19
C TRP A 50 -10.62 6.65 -13.55
N TRP A 51 -11.17 5.71 -14.33
CA TRP A 51 -10.42 4.51 -14.71
C TRP A 51 -9.20 4.82 -15.59
N ILE A 52 -9.34 5.72 -16.56
CA ILE A 52 -8.23 6.16 -17.41
C ILE A 52 -7.13 6.81 -16.56
N MET A 53 -7.49 7.69 -15.64
CA MET A 53 -6.54 8.32 -14.72
C MET A 53 -5.86 7.28 -13.82
N GLN A 54 -6.61 6.31 -13.30
CA GLN A 54 -6.04 5.22 -12.51
C GLN A 54 -5.06 4.38 -13.31
N LEU A 55 -5.38 4.00 -14.55
CA LEU A 55 -4.47 3.27 -15.43
C LEU A 55 -3.19 4.08 -15.71
N THR A 56 -3.30 5.37 -15.93
CA THR A 56 -2.13 6.26 -16.12
C THR A 56 -1.23 6.27 -14.91
N CYS A 57 -1.79 6.37 -13.70
CA CYS A 57 -1.03 6.28 -12.46
C CYS A 57 -0.33 4.92 -12.31
N ILE A 58 -1.02 3.82 -12.59
CA ILE A 58 -0.45 2.47 -12.53
C ILE A 58 0.71 2.31 -13.52
N LEU A 59 0.53 2.76 -14.77
CA LEU A 59 1.60 2.72 -15.77
C LEU A 59 2.82 3.52 -15.35
N THR A 60 2.61 4.70 -14.77
CA THR A 60 3.69 5.55 -14.24
C THR A 60 4.44 4.86 -13.12
N ILE A 61 3.74 4.31 -12.12
CA ILE A 61 4.32 3.57 -11.00
C ILE A 61 5.10 2.34 -11.49
N THR A 62 4.52 1.60 -12.45
CA THR A 62 5.16 0.41 -13.03
C THR A 62 6.42 0.78 -13.80
N SER A 63 6.40 1.89 -14.55
CA SER A 63 7.58 2.39 -15.28
C SER A 63 8.69 2.81 -14.33
N VAL A 64 8.36 3.55 -13.26
CA VAL A 64 9.31 3.93 -12.20
C VAL A 64 9.87 2.69 -11.51
N SER A 65 9.02 1.70 -11.20
CA SER A 65 9.45 0.44 -10.60
C SER A 65 10.45 -0.32 -11.48
N ARG A 66 10.18 -0.40 -12.79
CA ARG A 66 11.10 -1.03 -13.74
C ARG A 66 12.43 -0.28 -13.81
N TRP A 67 12.38 1.04 -13.81
CA TRP A 67 13.57 1.87 -13.83
C TRP A 67 14.43 1.69 -12.58
N ILE A 68 13.82 1.67 -11.40
CA ILE A 68 14.50 1.37 -10.13
C ILE A 68 15.16 -0.01 -10.18
N LYS A 69 14.45 -1.04 -10.68
CA LYS A 69 15.00 -2.39 -10.83
C LYS A 69 16.22 -2.42 -11.76
N LEU A 70 16.13 -1.79 -12.92
CA LEU A 70 17.25 -1.71 -13.87
C LEU A 70 18.49 -1.04 -13.26
N ILE A 71 18.30 0.02 -12.46
CA ILE A 71 19.41 0.66 -11.73
C ILE A 71 19.99 -0.31 -10.69
N GLY A 72 19.14 -1.05 -9.99
CA GLY A 72 19.56 -2.05 -9.02
C GLY A 72 20.38 -3.17 -9.64
N GLU A 73 19.93 -3.72 -10.75
CA GLU A 73 20.62 -4.78 -11.49
C GLU A 73 21.99 -4.29 -12.04
N ARG A 74 22.03 -3.10 -12.64
CA ARG A 74 23.29 -2.51 -13.14
C ARG A 74 24.34 -2.26 -12.06
N LYS A 75 23.91 -1.99 -10.83
CA LYS A 75 24.80 -1.70 -9.70
C LYS A 75 25.05 -2.90 -8.81
N HIS A 76 24.52 -4.10 -9.14
CA HIS A 76 24.57 -5.31 -8.31
C HIS A 76 24.13 -5.02 -6.85
N VAL A 77 23.04 -4.24 -6.72
CA VAL A 77 22.57 -3.72 -5.42
C VAL A 77 22.01 -4.87 -4.55
N GLU A 78 21.47 -5.92 -5.16
CA GLU A 78 20.89 -7.05 -4.42
C GLU A 78 21.96 -7.89 -3.68
N GLU A 79 23.21 -7.85 -4.13
CA GLU A 79 24.34 -8.53 -3.49
C GLU A 79 25.00 -7.69 -2.37
N ARG A 80 24.61 -6.41 -2.22
CA ARG A 80 25.19 -5.49 -1.23
C ARG A 80 24.32 -5.39 0.02
N PRO A 81 24.92 -5.14 1.22
CA PRO A 81 24.15 -4.97 2.44
C PRO A 81 23.23 -3.74 2.34
N ILE A 82 22.07 -3.81 3.02
CA ILE A 82 21.04 -2.76 3.01
C ILE A 82 21.60 -1.39 3.44
N THR A 83 22.61 -1.39 4.31
CA THR A 83 23.27 -0.17 4.79
C THR A 83 23.93 0.66 3.68
N SER A 84 24.44 0.02 2.61
CA SER A 84 25.07 0.72 1.49
C SER A 84 24.08 1.09 0.37
N THR A 85 22.91 0.49 0.37
CA THR A 85 21.88 0.64 -0.68
C THR A 85 20.50 0.97 -0.12
N TRP A 86 20.48 1.61 1.05
CA TRP A 86 19.26 1.94 1.79
C TRP A 86 18.21 2.68 0.95
N PHE A 87 18.66 3.62 0.09
CA PHE A 87 17.76 4.40 -0.75
C PHE A 87 17.05 3.54 -1.81
N TYR A 88 17.72 2.55 -2.38
CA TYR A 88 17.11 1.61 -3.32
C TYR A 88 16.04 0.77 -2.64
N HIS A 89 16.36 0.20 -1.48
CA HIS A 89 15.42 -0.61 -0.71
C HIS A 89 14.25 0.21 -0.18
N LEU A 90 14.50 1.44 0.28
CA LEU A 90 13.45 2.38 0.70
C LEU A 90 12.51 2.69 -0.47
N SER A 91 13.04 2.98 -1.65
CA SER A 91 12.22 3.29 -2.83
C SER A 91 11.41 2.10 -3.29
N LYS A 92 11.99 0.90 -3.32
CA LYS A 92 11.33 -0.34 -3.79
C LYS A 92 10.29 -0.86 -2.80
N GLU A 93 10.60 -0.86 -1.50
CA GLU A 93 9.78 -1.53 -0.48
C GLU A 93 8.78 -0.59 0.22
N THR A 94 9.02 0.71 0.18
CA THR A 94 8.18 1.71 0.88
C THR A 94 7.57 2.71 -0.08
N LEU A 95 8.38 3.42 -0.86
CA LEU A 95 7.89 4.51 -1.70
C LEU A 95 6.91 4.03 -2.77
N LEU A 96 7.23 2.95 -3.49
CA LEU A 96 6.37 2.40 -4.54
C LEU A 96 4.99 1.95 -4.03
N PRO A 97 4.87 1.16 -2.95
CA PRO A 97 3.56 0.81 -2.40
C PRO A 97 2.76 2.01 -1.91
N ILE A 98 3.42 2.99 -1.26
CA ILE A 98 2.75 4.22 -0.80
C ILE A 98 2.23 5.04 -1.99
N MET A 99 3.02 5.17 -3.05
CA MET A 99 2.57 5.80 -4.29
C MET A 99 1.37 5.06 -4.90
N GLY A 100 1.33 3.72 -4.79
CA GLY A 100 0.18 2.92 -5.19
C GLY A 100 -1.09 3.28 -4.42
N VAL A 101 -1.01 3.40 -3.11
CA VAL A 101 -2.15 3.82 -2.27
C VAL A 101 -2.57 5.26 -2.60
N ALA A 102 -1.61 6.17 -2.69
CA ALA A 102 -1.88 7.57 -3.00
C ALA A 102 -2.49 7.75 -4.40
N SER A 103 -2.08 6.94 -5.39
CA SER A 103 -2.58 7.01 -6.76
C SER A 103 -4.09 6.79 -6.85
N VAL A 104 -4.63 5.90 -6.01
CA VAL A 104 -6.09 5.66 -5.97
C VAL A 104 -6.82 6.91 -5.51
N MET A 105 -6.34 7.57 -4.46
CA MET A 105 -6.97 8.78 -3.94
C MET A 105 -6.84 9.96 -4.92
N ILE A 106 -5.66 10.12 -5.50
CA ILE A 106 -5.39 11.18 -6.48
C ILE A 106 -6.24 11.00 -7.73
N SER A 107 -6.37 9.79 -8.25
CA SER A 107 -7.18 9.52 -9.45
C SER A 107 -8.66 9.78 -9.23
N ILE A 108 -9.19 9.42 -8.04
CA ILE A 108 -10.60 9.71 -7.70
C ILE A 108 -10.81 11.22 -7.55
N TYR A 109 -9.89 11.90 -6.86
CA TYR A 109 -9.96 13.36 -6.67
C TYR A 109 -9.93 14.10 -8.01
N TRP A 110 -9.01 13.75 -8.92
CA TRP A 110 -8.93 14.38 -10.25
C TRP A 110 -10.16 14.08 -11.11
N ALA A 111 -10.67 12.85 -11.07
CA ALA A 111 -11.91 12.53 -11.77
C ALA A 111 -13.11 13.34 -11.24
N ALA A 112 -13.16 13.60 -9.95
CA ALA A 112 -14.18 14.45 -9.34
C ALA A 112 -13.99 15.93 -9.72
N ASP A 113 -12.75 16.38 -9.83
CA ASP A 113 -12.40 17.77 -10.16
C ASP A 113 -12.85 18.16 -11.58
N VAL A 114 -12.76 17.25 -12.54
CA VAL A 114 -13.26 17.45 -13.91
C VAL A 114 -14.75 17.85 -13.94
N PHE A 115 -15.53 17.43 -12.94
CA PHE A 115 -16.95 17.75 -12.80
C PHE A 115 -17.25 18.79 -11.72
N ASN A 116 -16.25 19.53 -11.25
CA ASN A 116 -16.37 20.46 -10.12
C ASN A 116 -16.90 19.81 -8.82
N LEU A 117 -16.66 18.53 -8.63
CA LEU A 117 -17.06 17.77 -7.45
C LEU A 117 -15.89 17.54 -6.46
N SER A 118 -14.76 18.20 -6.66
CA SER A 118 -13.56 18.04 -5.83
C SER A 118 -13.80 18.34 -4.35
N VAL A 119 -14.59 19.37 -4.05
CA VAL A 119 -14.97 19.72 -2.66
C VAL A 119 -15.79 18.62 -2.01
N LEU A 120 -16.75 18.05 -2.74
CA LEU A 120 -17.58 16.95 -2.27
C LEU A 120 -16.72 15.70 -2.06
N CYS A 121 -15.83 15.38 -3.00
CA CYS A 121 -14.91 14.27 -2.92
C CYS A 121 -14.00 14.39 -1.69
N TRP A 122 -13.43 15.57 -1.45
CA TRP A 122 -12.61 15.83 -0.27
C TRP A 122 -13.39 15.66 1.03
N LYS A 123 -14.65 16.14 1.06
CA LYS A 123 -15.54 15.95 2.21
C LYS A 123 -15.78 14.46 2.49
N ILE A 124 -16.10 13.66 1.46
CA ILE A 124 -16.29 12.20 1.59
C ILE A 124 -15.02 11.52 2.09
N PHE A 125 -13.84 11.92 1.60
CA PHE A 125 -12.57 11.35 2.04
C PHE A 125 -12.24 11.66 3.51
N ALA A 126 -12.57 12.89 3.95
CA ALA A 126 -12.30 13.37 5.31
C ALA A 126 -13.38 12.95 6.31
N GLU A 127 -14.62 12.77 5.83
CA GLU A 127 -15.76 12.41 6.69
C GLU A 127 -15.60 11.00 7.25
N ASN A 128 -15.96 10.84 8.52
CA ASN A 128 -15.92 9.54 9.16
C ASN A 128 -17.16 8.75 8.74
N PHE A 129 -17.01 7.70 7.93
CA PHE A 129 -18.10 6.82 7.56
C PHE A 129 -18.50 5.84 8.69
N VAL A 130 -17.61 5.62 9.67
CA VAL A 130 -17.91 4.98 10.94
C VAL A 130 -17.58 5.97 12.04
N ASN A 131 -18.59 6.41 12.76
CA ASN A 131 -18.45 7.34 13.87
C ASN A 131 -19.05 6.69 15.12
N LEU A 132 -18.29 5.77 15.71
CA LEU A 132 -18.57 5.23 17.04
C LEU A 132 -17.86 6.11 18.07
N GLU A 133 -18.35 6.17 19.31
CA GLU A 133 -17.75 7.01 20.38
C GLU A 133 -16.22 6.85 20.50
N ASN A 134 -15.71 5.65 20.20
CA ASN A 134 -14.30 5.28 20.35
C ASN A 134 -13.61 4.91 19.03
N LEU A 135 -14.26 5.05 17.85
CA LEU A 135 -13.68 4.66 16.57
C LEU A 135 -14.14 5.63 15.48
N LYS A 136 -13.16 6.34 14.90
CA LYS A 136 -13.40 7.28 13.80
C LYS A 136 -12.68 6.80 12.55
N LEU A 137 -13.41 6.18 11.63
CA LEU A 137 -12.88 5.69 10.37
C LEU A 137 -13.21 6.64 9.22
N SER A 138 -12.17 7.17 8.56
CA SER A 138 -12.27 7.88 7.29
C SER A 138 -11.34 7.25 6.24
N ILE A 139 -11.60 7.48 4.98
CA ILE A 139 -10.79 6.95 3.87
C ILE A 139 -9.34 7.44 3.99
N ILE A 140 -9.13 8.72 4.37
CA ILE A 140 -7.80 9.28 4.59
C ILE A 140 -7.07 8.53 5.71
N ARG A 141 -7.71 8.31 6.86
CA ARG A 141 -7.10 7.58 7.99
C ARG A 141 -6.71 6.16 7.62
N LEU A 142 -7.58 5.46 6.87
CA LEU A 142 -7.29 4.12 6.38
C LEU A 142 -6.09 4.11 5.45
N SER A 143 -6.00 5.06 4.52
CA SER A 143 -4.85 5.21 3.60
C SER A 143 -3.55 5.49 4.34
N VAL A 144 -3.59 6.32 5.40
CA VAL A 144 -2.43 6.59 6.27
C VAL A 144 -2.00 5.33 7.01
N VAL A 145 -2.93 4.56 7.58
CA VAL A 145 -2.63 3.29 8.29
C VAL A 145 -1.95 2.29 7.36
N ILE A 146 -2.47 2.13 6.14
CA ILE A 146 -1.88 1.24 5.13
C ILE A 146 -0.47 1.73 4.75
N SER A 147 -0.28 3.03 4.56
CA SER A 147 1.03 3.61 4.23
C SER A 147 2.04 3.41 5.37
N LEU A 148 1.63 3.61 6.62
CA LEU A 148 2.44 3.36 7.80
C LEU A 148 2.86 1.89 7.92
N TRP A 149 1.98 0.94 7.54
CA TRP A 149 2.33 -0.48 7.55
C TRP A 149 3.54 -0.78 6.66
N PHE A 150 3.63 -0.20 5.46
CA PHE A 150 4.80 -0.35 4.59
C PHE A 150 6.06 0.26 5.20
N ILE A 151 5.95 1.43 5.84
CA ILE A 151 7.07 2.11 6.51
C ILE A 151 7.59 1.24 7.66
N PHE A 152 6.72 0.77 8.55
CA PHE A 152 7.12 -0.06 9.70
C PHE A 152 7.69 -1.42 9.29
N ARG A 153 7.16 -2.01 8.22
CA ARG A 153 7.73 -3.23 7.63
C ARG A 153 9.17 -3.01 7.16
N TYR A 154 9.44 -1.89 6.49
CA TYR A 154 10.78 -1.52 6.06
C TYR A 154 11.72 -1.26 7.24
N ILE A 155 11.28 -0.49 8.23
CA ILE A 155 12.03 -0.23 9.46
C ILE A 155 12.40 -1.54 10.16
N CYS A 156 11.43 -2.45 10.34
CA CYS A 156 11.66 -3.75 10.96
C CYS A 156 12.73 -4.57 10.21
N LYS A 157 12.69 -4.57 8.88
CA LYS A 157 13.67 -5.26 8.05
C LYS A 157 15.07 -4.65 8.19
N THR A 158 15.17 -3.32 8.10
CA THR A 158 16.45 -2.61 8.21
C THR A 158 17.08 -2.78 9.59
N LEU A 159 16.28 -2.68 10.66
CA LEU A 159 16.76 -2.87 12.02
C LEU A 159 17.24 -4.30 12.29
N ARG A 160 16.56 -5.30 11.73
CA ARG A 160 17.01 -6.71 11.82
C ARG A 160 18.38 -6.92 11.17
N GLU A 161 18.60 -6.31 10.00
CA GLU A 161 19.87 -6.41 9.30
C GLU A 161 20.99 -5.69 10.06
N LEU A 162 20.70 -4.51 10.62
CA LEU A 162 21.64 -3.78 11.47
C LEU A 162 22.01 -4.57 12.72
N LEU A 163 21.06 -5.19 13.41
CA LEU A 163 21.29 -6.06 14.54
C LEU A 163 22.18 -7.25 14.17
N ARG A 164 21.89 -7.90 13.06
CA ARG A 164 22.70 -9.01 12.56
C ARG A 164 24.15 -8.60 12.35
N ILE A 165 24.39 -7.48 11.64
CA ILE A 165 25.74 -6.97 11.41
C ILE A 165 26.43 -6.62 12.72
N HIS A 166 25.71 -6.08 13.70
CA HIS A 166 26.25 -5.74 15.00
C HIS A 166 26.69 -6.99 15.78
N PHE A 167 25.86 -8.05 15.83
CA PHE A 167 26.19 -9.28 16.53
C PHE A 167 27.28 -10.10 15.85
N GLU A 168 27.30 -10.15 14.52
CA GLU A 168 28.39 -10.80 13.76
C GLU A 168 29.77 -10.16 14.03
N ARG A 169 29.81 -8.86 14.39
CA ARG A 169 31.05 -8.15 14.76
C ARG A 169 31.53 -8.44 16.18
N GLN A 170 30.62 -8.77 17.10
CA GLN A 170 30.99 -8.95 18.51
C GLN A 170 31.48 -10.35 18.85
N ASP A 171 30.79 -11.42 18.42
CA ASP A 171 31.17 -12.80 18.71
C ASP A 171 30.60 -13.78 17.67
N PRO A 172 31.44 -14.37 16.79
CA PRO A 172 30.95 -15.29 15.75
C PRO A 172 30.45 -16.63 16.27
N THR A 173 30.79 -17.04 17.51
CA THR A 173 30.45 -18.38 18.05
C THR A 173 29.12 -18.45 18.80
N THR A 174 28.60 -17.34 19.32
CA THR A 174 27.32 -17.28 20.06
C THR A 174 26.25 -16.44 19.34
N SER A 175 26.53 -16.06 18.10
CA SER A 175 25.71 -15.11 17.32
C SER A 175 24.29 -15.62 17.05
N ASP A 176 24.12 -16.91 16.72
CA ASP A 176 22.82 -17.44 16.25
C ASP A 176 21.71 -17.37 17.30
N SER A 177 22.01 -17.72 18.56
CA SER A 177 20.98 -17.73 19.62
C SER A 177 20.62 -16.30 20.06
N ARG A 178 21.61 -15.40 20.17
CA ARG A 178 21.39 -13.97 20.51
C ARG A 178 20.70 -13.23 19.38
N ASP A 179 21.04 -13.54 18.13
CA ASP A 179 20.43 -12.94 16.94
C ASP A 179 18.95 -13.31 16.85
N MET A 180 18.60 -14.57 17.14
CA MET A 180 17.21 -15.02 17.13
C MET A 180 16.37 -14.33 18.22
N MET A 181 16.90 -14.18 19.42
CA MET A 181 16.22 -13.52 20.53
C MET A 181 16.09 -12.00 20.27
N GLY A 182 17.15 -11.35 19.79
CA GLY A 182 17.15 -9.94 19.44
C GLY A 182 16.17 -9.59 18.33
N LYS A 183 16.07 -10.44 17.29
CA LYS A 183 15.10 -10.30 16.19
C LYS A 183 13.66 -10.38 16.68
N ASN A 184 13.35 -11.29 17.59
CA ASN A 184 12.00 -11.46 18.13
C ASN A 184 11.59 -10.24 18.99
N ILE A 185 12.47 -9.79 19.89
CA ILE A 185 12.21 -8.61 20.73
C ILE A 185 12.01 -7.37 19.85
N LEU A 186 12.89 -7.15 18.89
CA LEU A 186 12.78 -6.02 17.96
C LEU A 186 11.49 -6.06 17.16
N GLN A 187 11.08 -7.25 16.71
CA GLN A 187 9.81 -7.42 16.00
C GLN A 187 8.63 -7.02 16.85
N VAL A 188 8.57 -7.47 18.10
CA VAL A 188 7.49 -7.14 19.03
C VAL A 188 7.45 -5.63 19.30
N VAL A 189 8.60 -5.00 19.51
CA VAL A 189 8.70 -3.55 19.78
C VAL A 189 8.23 -2.74 18.57
N VAL A 190 8.70 -3.06 17.36
CA VAL A 190 8.33 -2.33 16.13
C VAL A 190 6.85 -2.48 15.81
N TRP A 191 6.32 -3.70 15.87
CA TRP A 191 4.89 -3.94 15.61
C TRP A 191 4.00 -3.42 16.72
N GLY A 192 4.46 -3.44 17.98
CA GLY A 192 3.78 -2.79 19.11
C GLY A 192 3.68 -1.28 18.90
N ALA A 193 4.77 -0.62 18.51
CA ALA A 193 4.76 0.81 18.20
C ALA A 193 3.82 1.14 17.02
N TRP A 194 3.84 0.33 15.95
CA TRP A 194 2.91 0.48 14.84
C TRP A 194 1.46 0.37 15.31
N PHE A 195 1.14 -0.65 16.12
CA PHE A 195 -0.21 -0.88 16.64
C PHE A 195 -0.70 0.31 17.48
N LEU A 196 0.15 0.85 18.36
CA LEU A 196 -0.17 2.02 19.16
C LEU A 196 -0.44 3.27 18.30
N LEU A 197 0.36 3.49 17.25
CA LEU A 197 0.13 4.57 16.30
C LEU A 197 -1.19 4.40 15.53
N VAL A 198 -1.51 3.19 15.09
CA VAL A 198 -2.78 2.91 14.41
C VAL A 198 -3.96 3.21 15.32
N LEU A 199 -3.93 2.79 16.58
CA LEU A 199 -4.97 3.08 17.55
C LEU A 199 -5.15 4.59 17.75
N SER A 200 -4.05 5.33 17.85
CA SER A 200 -4.05 6.79 17.96
C SER A 200 -4.70 7.46 16.75
N ILE A 201 -4.37 7.01 15.52
CA ILE A 201 -4.93 7.55 14.27
C ILE A 201 -6.43 7.25 14.17
N LEU A 202 -6.86 6.06 14.61
CA LEU A 202 -8.26 5.66 14.62
C LEU A 202 -9.07 6.33 15.74
N GLY A 203 -8.40 7.04 16.65
CA GLY A 203 -9.03 7.76 17.76
C GLY A 203 -9.45 6.86 18.91
N ILE A 204 -8.88 5.65 19.00
CA ILE A 204 -9.17 4.71 20.08
C ILE A 204 -8.39 5.15 21.33
N SER A 205 -9.11 5.47 22.42
CA SER A 205 -8.48 5.85 23.67
C SER A 205 -7.84 4.64 24.36
N PHE A 206 -6.64 4.85 24.94
CA PHE A 206 -5.97 3.81 25.73
C PHE A 206 -6.80 3.33 26.94
N ALA A 207 -7.63 4.20 27.50
CA ALA A 207 -8.53 3.84 28.59
C ALA A 207 -9.53 2.76 28.18
N TRP A 208 -10.07 2.83 26.95
CA TRP A 208 -10.98 1.82 26.42
C TRP A 208 -10.29 0.46 26.24
N LEU A 209 -9.03 0.46 25.77
CA LEU A 209 -8.22 -0.77 25.66
C LEU A 209 -7.98 -1.43 27.01
N MET A 210 -7.69 -0.65 28.06
CA MET A 210 -7.54 -1.19 29.42
C MET A 210 -8.83 -1.81 29.94
N VAL A 211 -9.98 -1.23 29.64
CA VAL A 211 -11.29 -1.79 30.03
C VAL A 211 -11.55 -3.12 29.32
N VAL A 212 -11.27 -3.20 28.01
CA VAL A 212 -11.47 -4.44 27.24
C VAL A 212 -10.51 -5.55 27.70
N THR A 213 -9.25 -5.24 27.93
CA THR A 213 -8.25 -6.23 28.41
C THR A 213 -8.46 -6.60 29.87
N GLY A 214 -8.87 -5.67 30.71
CA GLY A 214 -9.22 -5.93 32.12
C GLY A 214 -10.50 -6.74 32.28
N GLY A 215 -11.51 -6.53 31.44
CA GLY A 215 -12.74 -7.31 31.43
C GLY A 215 -12.61 -8.75 30.91
N LEU A 216 -11.52 -9.07 30.19
CA LEU A 216 -11.20 -10.44 29.76
C LEU A 216 -10.41 -11.24 30.80
N SER A 217 -9.95 -10.61 31.88
CA SER A 217 -9.18 -11.25 32.97
C SER A 217 -10.02 -11.62 34.20
N THR A 218 -11.32 -11.38 34.17
CA THR A 218 -12.33 -11.81 35.17
C THR A 218 -13.16 -12.96 34.61
#